data_40270bebf05cfaa74f32e573a6100457
#
_entry.id   40270bebf05cfaa74f32e573a6100457
#
_cell.length_a   1.000
_cell.length_b   1.000
_cell.length_c   1.000
_cell.angle_alpha   90.00
_cell.angle_beta   90.00
_cell.angle_gamma   90.00
#
_symmetry.space_group_name_H-M   'P 1'
#
loop_
_entity.id
_entity.type
_entity.pdbx_description
1 polymer ?
#
loop_
_entity_poly.entity_id
_entity_poly.type
_entity_poly.pdbx_seq_one_letter_code
_entity_poly.pdbx_strand_id
1 'polypeptide(L)'
;MKKTMLICGADGFIGKSALDFFKDEYSITATIFNRSEPKREVVENVEYVSVDLRDEQQVISLFERKQFDVVIQAAATTTGAKDVVERPYVHVTDNTVMNAWIFREAMRTSVGHLLFPSCTVMYQPKDHPQSESDWSPLDEIYPAYFGVGNMKVFNEKMCDFYSRIGSTKFTAFRHSNVYGPRDKFDLDKCHVVPAFVNKVINAEDSLEIWGQGRASRDIIYIDDLIDFIDKCIKNQKNNYELYNCGAGKAYPILDLAQMIMKINEKELTFNFDLSKPDIPTTVILDCSKAKLDLGWEPKTSVEDGLRKTCEWYKKYER
;
A
#
# COMPACT_ATOMS: atom_id res chain seq x y z
N MET A 1 1.14 -11.14 -28.84
CA MET A 1 0.19 -11.33 -27.71
C MET A 1 0.59 -10.38 -26.62
N LYS A 2 -0.36 -9.77 -25.88
CA LYS A 2 -0.06 -9.00 -24.68
C LYS A 2 0.56 -9.91 -23.61
N LYS A 3 1.48 -9.38 -22.80
CA LYS A 3 1.96 -10.08 -21.61
C LYS A 3 0.81 -10.27 -20.62
N THR A 4 0.90 -11.30 -19.80
CA THR A 4 -0.10 -11.67 -18.80
C THR A 4 0.24 -11.08 -17.43
N MET A 5 -0.76 -10.55 -16.74
CA MET A 5 -0.61 -10.01 -15.39
C MET A 5 -1.68 -10.56 -14.46
N LEU A 6 -1.27 -10.99 -13.27
CA LEU A 6 -2.17 -11.29 -12.16
C LEU A 6 -2.13 -10.14 -11.16
N ILE A 7 -3.30 -9.58 -10.83
CA ILE A 7 -3.44 -8.60 -9.75
C ILE A 7 -4.24 -9.23 -8.62
N CYS A 8 -3.57 -9.56 -7.53
CA CYS A 8 -4.21 -10.05 -6.32
C CYS A 8 -4.80 -8.87 -5.53
N GLY A 9 -6.08 -8.97 -5.15
CA GLY A 9 -6.76 -7.90 -4.42
C GLY A 9 -7.16 -6.70 -5.28
N ALA A 10 -7.67 -6.96 -6.47
CA ALA A 10 -8.05 -5.93 -7.45
C ALA A 10 -9.20 -5.00 -6.99
N ASP A 11 -9.95 -5.37 -5.94
CA ASP A 11 -10.97 -4.49 -5.34
C ASP A 11 -10.36 -3.50 -4.31
N GLY A 12 -9.12 -3.72 -3.89
CA GLY A 12 -8.41 -2.83 -2.98
C GLY A 12 -7.88 -1.56 -3.66
N PHE A 13 -7.50 -0.56 -2.87
CA PHE A 13 -7.03 0.75 -3.36
C PHE A 13 -5.86 0.64 -4.35
N ILE A 14 -4.77 -0.05 -3.95
CA ILE A 14 -3.59 -0.24 -4.83
C ILE A 14 -3.95 -1.13 -6.02
N GLY A 15 -4.73 -2.21 -5.79
CA GLY A 15 -5.13 -3.15 -6.85
C GLY A 15 -5.98 -2.50 -7.94
N LYS A 16 -6.97 -1.67 -7.58
CA LYS A 16 -7.78 -0.90 -8.55
C LYS A 16 -6.93 0.06 -9.37
N SER A 17 -6.02 0.76 -8.71
CA SER A 17 -5.14 1.73 -9.37
C SER A 17 -4.16 1.05 -10.33
N ALA A 18 -3.60 -0.11 -9.93
CA ALA A 18 -2.76 -0.92 -10.80
C ALA A 18 -3.55 -1.46 -12.01
N LEU A 19 -4.78 -1.95 -11.78
CA LEU A 19 -5.64 -2.43 -12.84
C LEU A 19 -5.91 -1.33 -13.89
N ASP A 20 -6.29 -0.14 -13.46
CA ASP A 20 -6.57 0.98 -14.37
C ASP A 20 -5.34 1.39 -15.19
N PHE A 21 -4.16 1.34 -14.58
CA PHE A 21 -2.91 1.71 -15.26
C PHE A 21 -2.47 0.65 -16.28
N PHE A 22 -2.56 -0.65 -15.93
CA PHE A 22 -2.00 -1.72 -16.75
C PHE A 22 -2.98 -2.37 -17.75
N LYS A 23 -4.29 -2.06 -17.69
CA LYS A 23 -5.34 -2.73 -18.52
C LYS A 23 -5.10 -2.65 -20.02
N ASP A 24 -4.46 -1.60 -20.50
CA ASP A 24 -4.21 -1.42 -21.93
C ASP A 24 -2.94 -2.14 -22.41
N GLU A 25 -1.98 -2.37 -21.51
CA GLU A 25 -0.67 -2.99 -21.82
C GLU A 25 -0.67 -4.51 -21.59
N TYR A 26 -1.43 -5.01 -20.61
CA TYR A 26 -1.44 -6.42 -20.20
C TYR A 26 -2.80 -7.09 -20.42
N SER A 27 -2.76 -8.44 -20.56
CA SER A 27 -3.93 -9.30 -20.38
C SER A 27 -4.06 -9.61 -18.89
N ILE A 28 -5.02 -8.97 -18.20
CA ILE A 28 -5.11 -9.00 -16.75
C ILE A 28 -6.08 -10.07 -16.25
N THR A 29 -5.64 -10.86 -15.27
CA THR A 29 -6.49 -11.62 -14.35
C THR A 29 -6.50 -10.90 -13.01
N ALA A 30 -7.69 -10.56 -12.50
CA ALA A 30 -7.91 -9.78 -11.31
C ALA A 30 -8.59 -10.63 -10.23
N THR A 31 -7.94 -10.87 -9.09
CA THR A 31 -8.61 -11.60 -8.01
C THR A 31 -9.46 -10.68 -7.14
N ILE A 32 -10.58 -11.21 -6.73
CA ILE A 32 -11.56 -10.58 -5.86
C ILE A 32 -11.99 -11.59 -4.78
N PHE A 33 -12.22 -11.13 -3.56
CA PHE A 33 -12.60 -12.02 -2.46
C PHE A 33 -14.11 -12.32 -2.45
N ASN A 34 -14.95 -11.34 -2.74
CA ASN A 34 -16.40 -11.50 -2.68
C ASN A 34 -17.08 -11.02 -3.97
N ARG A 35 -17.88 -11.90 -4.60
CA ARG A 35 -18.65 -11.54 -5.80
C ARG A 35 -19.88 -10.68 -5.54
N SER A 36 -20.32 -10.60 -4.29
CA SER A 36 -21.58 -9.96 -3.92
C SER A 36 -21.50 -8.46 -3.64
N GLU A 37 -20.37 -7.79 -3.88
CA GLU A 37 -20.32 -6.34 -3.76
C GLU A 37 -21.08 -5.67 -4.93
N PRO A 38 -22.18 -4.94 -4.65
CA PRO A 38 -23.13 -4.49 -5.67
C PRO A 38 -22.65 -3.31 -6.54
N LYS A 39 -21.46 -2.78 -6.32
CA LYS A 39 -20.93 -1.59 -7.01
C LYS A 39 -19.55 -1.79 -7.64
N ARG A 40 -19.23 -3.01 -8.08
CA ARG A 40 -17.95 -3.20 -8.79
C ARG A 40 -18.01 -2.54 -10.16
N GLU A 41 -17.11 -1.62 -10.39
CA GLU A 41 -16.82 -1.11 -11.72
C GLU A 41 -16.06 -2.21 -12.49
N VAL A 42 -16.74 -2.86 -13.45
CA VAL A 42 -16.14 -3.90 -14.28
C VAL A 42 -15.34 -3.22 -15.39
N VAL A 43 -14.04 -3.48 -15.43
CA VAL A 43 -13.19 -3.00 -16.51
C VAL A 43 -13.24 -3.99 -17.69
N GLU A 44 -13.51 -3.50 -18.87
CA GLU A 44 -13.57 -4.32 -20.07
C GLU A 44 -12.24 -5.03 -20.34
N ASN A 45 -12.31 -6.26 -20.86
CA ASN A 45 -11.13 -7.11 -21.17
C ASN A 45 -10.30 -7.55 -19.96
N VAL A 46 -10.83 -7.47 -18.74
CA VAL A 46 -10.22 -8.00 -17.51
C VAL A 46 -10.97 -9.26 -17.07
N GLU A 47 -10.21 -10.34 -16.83
CA GLU A 47 -10.75 -11.59 -16.27
C GLU A 47 -10.84 -11.47 -14.74
N TYR A 48 -12.05 -11.40 -14.16
CA TYR A 48 -12.25 -11.40 -12.72
C TYR A 48 -12.45 -12.80 -12.16
N VAL A 49 -11.64 -13.18 -11.17
CA VAL A 49 -11.68 -14.50 -10.53
C VAL A 49 -11.92 -14.32 -9.02
N SER A 50 -12.99 -14.94 -8.50
CA SER A 50 -13.26 -14.98 -7.06
C SER A 50 -12.39 -16.06 -6.42
N VAL A 51 -11.52 -15.66 -5.51
CA VAL A 51 -10.53 -16.53 -4.85
C VAL A 51 -10.35 -16.09 -3.40
N ASP A 52 -10.42 -17.04 -2.47
CA ASP A 52 -9.87 -16.84 -1.14
C ASP A 52 -8.37 -17.16 -1.18
N LEU A 53 -7.54 -16.13 -1.13
CA LEU A 53 -6.08 -16.27 -1.20
C LEU A 53 -5.46 -16.90 0.06
N ARG A 54 -6.26 -17.17 1.09
CA ARG A 54 -5.86 -17.96 2.28
C ARG A 54 -6.03 -19.46 2.07
N ASP A 55 -6.81 -19.85 1.08
CA ASP A 55 -7.04 -21.24 0.71
C ASP A 55 -5.98 -21.71 -0.28
N GLU A 56 -5.16 -22.67 0.17
CA GLU A 56 -4.04 -23.22 -0.62
C GLU A 56 -4.50 -23.76 -1.98
N GLN A 57 -5.60 -24.52 -2.01
CA GLN A 57 -6.06 -25.19 -3.24
C GLN A 57 -6.60 -24.18 -4.26
N GLN A 58 -7.25 -23.13 -3.79
CA GLN A 58 -7.70 -22.05 -4.67
C GLN A 58 -6.52 -21.28 -5.25
N VAL A 59 -5.46 -21.03 -4.45
CA VAL A 59 -4.24 -20.38 -4.95
C VAL A 59 -3.52 -21.27 -5.97
N ILE A 60 -3.35 -22.57 -5.69
CA ILE A 60 -2.78 -23.52 -6.66
C ILE A 60 -3.58 -23.46 -7.97
N SER A 61 -4.90 -23.62 -7.91
CA SER A 61 -5.78 -23.59 -9.07
C SER A 61 -5.70 -22.26 -9.83
N LEU A 62 -5.52 -21.13 -9.15
CA LEU A 62 -5.35 -19.82 -9.76
C LEU A 62 -4.07 -19.76 -10.61
N PHE A 63 -2.94 -20.22 -10.08
CA PHE A 63 -1.66 -20.17 -10.78
C PHE A 63 -1.52 -21.23 -11.88
N GLU A 64 -2.31 -22.29 -11.83
CA GLU A 64 -2.36 -23.31 -12.89
C GLU A 64 -3.25 -22.93 -14.09
N ARG A 65 -4.06 -21.88 -13.98
CA ARG A 65 -4.94 -21.43 -15.08
C ARG A 65 -4.17 -20.99 -16.32
N LYS A 66 -3.07 -20.30 -16.14
CA LYS A 66 -2.18 -19.81 -17.20
C LYS A 66 -0.84 -19.34 -16.65
N GLN A 67 0.15 -19.26 -17.50
CA GLN A 67 1.43 -18.63 -17.17
C GLN A 67 1.25 -17.13 -16.98
N PHE A 68 1.79 -16.58 -15.87
CA PHE A 68 1.81 -15.15 -15.62
C PHE A 68 3.22 -14.58 -15.83
N ASP A 69 3.31 -13.50 -16.62
CA ASP A 69 4.55 -12.75 -16.76
C ASP A 69 4.82 -11.86 -15.55
N VAL A 70 3.75 -11.30 -14.95
CA VAL A 70 3.83 -10.41 -13.80
C VAL A 70 2.73 -10.75 -12.79
N VAL A 71 3.08 -10.70 -11.50
CA VAL A 71 2.12 -10.78 -10.37
C VAL A 71 2.29 -9.57 -9.47
N ILE A 72 1.21 -8.83 -9.23
CA ILE A 72 1.15 -7.76 -8.23
C ILE A 72 0.35 -8.29 -7.03
N GLN A 73 1.02 -8.53 -5.90
CA GLN A 73 0.39 -9.02 -4.68
C GLN A 73 -0.12 -7.84 -3.82
N ALA A 74 -1.23 -7.22 -4.24
CA ALA A 74 -1.85 -6.10 -3.53
C ALA A 74 -2.97 -6.52 -2.55
N ALA A 75 -3.28 -7.83 -2.47
CA ALA A 75 -4.25 -8.33 -1.49
C ALA A 75 -3.68 -8.28 -0.07
N ALA A 76 -4.41 -7.67 0.83
CA ALA A 76 -4.05 -7.64 2.24
C ALA A 76 -5.29 -7.43 3.11
N THR A 77 -5.29 -8.06 4.29
CA THR A 77 -6.17 -7.67 5.38
C THR A 77 -5.54 -6.46 6.06
N THR A 78 -6.08 -5.26 5.79
CA THR A 78 -5.59 -3.99 6.35
C THR A 78 -6.73 -3.18 6.92
N THR A 79 -6.47 -2.56 8.07
CA THR A 79 -7.40 -1.68 8.78
C THR A 79 -6.64 -0.50 9.39
N GLY A 80 -7.35 0.48 9.95
CA GLY A 80 -6.76 1.68 10.53
C GLY A 80 -6.05 1.47 11.88
N ALA A 81 -5.56 2.55 12.48
CA ALA A 81 -4.80 2.57 13.72
C ALA A 81 -5.53 1.90 14.91
N LYS A 82 -6.87 1.95 14.92
CA LYS A 82 -7.70 1.29 15.94
C LYS A 82 -7.41 -0.21 16.03
N ASP A 83 -7.47 -0.92 14.92
CA ASP A 83 -7.23 -2.37 14.88
C ASP A 83 -5.77 -2.74 15.13
N VAL A 84 -4.83 -1.87 14.78
CA VAL A 84 -3.41 -2.07 15.13
C VAL A 84 -3.22 -2.15 16.64
N VAL A 85 -3.97 -1.35 17.40
CA VAL A 85 -3.90 -1.33 18.88
C VAL A 85 -4.81 -2.38 19.52
N GLU A 86 -6.07 -2.50 19.09
CA GLU A 86 -7.08 -3.32 19.75
C GLU A 86 -7.08 -4.78 19.28
N ARG A 87 -6.75 -5.04 18.01
CA ARG A 87 -6.81 -6.37 17.38
C ARG A 87 -5.62 -6.64 16.46
N PRO A 88 -4.36 -6.55 16.95
CA PRO A 88 -3.15 -6.61 16.13
C PRO A 88 -3.01 -7.92 15.35
N TYR A 89 -3.59 -9.03 15.81
CA TYR A 89 -3.55 -10.33 15.14
C TYR A 89 -4.22 -10.35 13.77
N VAL A 90 -5.20 -9.47 13.51
CA VAL A 90 -5.91 -9.38 12.23
C VAL A 90 -4.96 -9.11 11.06
N HIS A 91 -3.91 -8.31 11.31
CA HIS A 91 -2.92 -7.97 10.30
C HIS A 91 -1.85 -9.05 10.08
N VAL A 92 -1.76 -10.06 10.94
CA VAL A 92 -0.65 -11.02 10.93
C VAL A 92 -1.02 -12.30 10.21
N THR A 93 -1.99 -13.04 10.73
CA THR A 93 -2.25 -14.42 10.29
C THR A 93 -2.68 -14.50 8.84
N ASP A 94 -3.73 -13.79 8.46
CA ASP A 94 -4.27 -13.83 7.10
C ASP A 94 -3.24 -13.40 6.07
N ASN A 95 -2.50 -12.31 6.33
CA ASN A 95 -1.49 -11.82 5.42
C ASN A 95 -0.29 -12.77 5.30
N THR A 96 0.11 -13.43 6.39
CA THR A 96 1.18 -14.43 6.34
C THR A 96 0.77 -15.62 5.48
N VAL A 97 -0.44 -16.15 5.68
CA VAL A 97 -0.95 -17.31 4.94
C VAL A 97 -1.10 -17.00 3.46
N MET A 98 -1.75 -15.88 3.10
CA MET A 98 -1.90 -15.48 1.70
C MET A 98 -0.55 -15.35 0.99
N ASN A 99 0.40 -14.63 1.60
CA ASN A 99 1.70 -14.39 0.99
C ASN A 99 2.52 -15.69 0.87
N ALA A 100 2.44 -16.59 1.86
CA ALA A 100 3.13 -17.88 1.81
C ALA A 100 2.71 -18.70 0.58
N TRP A 101 1.40 -18.79 0.32
CA TRP A 101 0.88 -19.54 -0.83
C TRP A 101 1.22 -18.84 -2.15
N ILE A 102 1.01 -17.54 -2.25
CA ILE A 102 1.25 -16.78 -3.48
C ILE A 102 2.72 -16.81 -3.88
N PHE A 103 3.66 -16.62 -2.94
CA PHE A 103 5.09 -16.59 -3.27
C PHE A 103 5.60 -17.99 -3.68
N ARG A 104 5.13 -19.04 -2.99
CA ARG A 104 5.44 -20.42 -3.36
C ARG A 104 4.94 -20.76 -4.77
N GLU A 105 3.68 -20.43 -5.06
CA GLU A 105 3.11 -20.75 -6.36
C GLU A 105 3.70 -19.90 -7.49
N ALA A 106 4.03 -18.64 -7.23
CA ALA A 106 4.75 -17.82 -8.20
C ALA A 106 6.10 -18.42 -8.59
N MET A 107 6.87 -18.91 -7.60
CA MET A 107 8.12 -19.61 -7.87
C MET A 107 7.88 -20.95 -8.57
N ARG A 108 6.92 -21.78 -8.08
CA ARG A 108 6.62 -23.12 -8.64
C ARG A 108 6.20 -23.06 -10.10
N THR A 109 5.41 -22.05 -10.47
CA THR A 109 4.93 -21.87 -11.84
C THR A 109 5.81 -20.96 -12.70
N SER A 110 6.99 -20.58 -12.19
CA SER A 110 7.97 -19.74 -12.90
C SER A 110 7.36 -18.42 -13.41
N VAL A 111 6.63 -17.71 -12.54
CA VAL A 111 6.18 -16.33 -12.80
C VAL A 111 7.38 -15.47 -13.18
N GLY A 112 7.25 -14.62 -14.21
CA GLY A 112 8.36 -13.78 -14.65
C GLY A 112 8.82 -12.80 -13.57
N HIS A 113 7.89 -12.08 -12.92
CA HIS A 113 8.18 -11.09 -11.88
C HIS A 113 7.02 -10.96 -10.87
N LEU A 114 7.30 -11.11 -9.57
CA LEU A 114 6.35 -10.84 -8.49
C LEU A 114 6.73 -9.58 -7.72
N LEU A 115 5.75 -8.69 -7.52
CA LEU A 115 5.90 -7.46 -6.74
C LEU A 115 5.07 -7.53 -5.46
N PHE A 116 5.72 -7.23 -4.33
CA PHE A 116 5.13 -7.31 -2.99
C PHE A 116 5.19 -5.97 -2.26
N PRO A 117 4.05 -5.28 -2.03
CA PRO A 117 3.98 -4.12 -1.16
C PRO A 117 4.25 -4.51 0.30
N SER A 118 5.43 -4.16 0.80
CA SER A 118 5.74 -4.19 2.23
C SER A 118 5.21 -2.90 2.88
N CYS A 119 5.85 -2.39 3.92
CA CYS A 119 5.51 -1.10 4.53
C CYS A 119 6.71 -0.57 5.34
N THR A 120 6.51 0.49 6.12
CA THR A 120 7.57 1.17 6.87
C THR A 120 7.56 0.88 8.37
N VAL A 121 6.64 0.04 8.85
CA VAL A 121 6.41 -0.16 10.30
C VAL A 121 7.55 -0.87 11.04
N MET A 122 8.52 -1.45 10.31
CA MET A 122 9.72 -2.00 10.92
C MET A 122 10.78 -0.94 11.25
N TYR A 123 10.77 0.21 10.57
CA TYR A 123 11.74 1.27 10.84
C TYR A 123 11.50 1.91 12.20
N GLN A 124 12.59 2.20 12.91
CA GLN A 124 12.52 3.03 14.10
C GLN A 124 12.26 4.49 13.69
N PRO A 125 11.47 5.24 14.48
CA PRO A 125 11.30 6.67 14.25
C PRO A 125 12.63 7.41 14.26
N LYS A 126 12.92 8.18 13.19
CA LYS A 126 14.10 9.04 13.08
C LYS A 126 13.71 10.35 12.42
N ASP A 127 14.51 11.38 12.66
CA ASP A 127 14.33 12.74 12.13
C ASP A 127 14.97 12.95 10.74
N HIS A 128 15.60 11.92 10.20
CA HIS A 128 16.26 11.93 8.89
C HIS A 128 15.76 10.78 8.01
N PRO A 129 15.90 10.88 6.67
CA PRO A 129 15.55 9.81 5.75
C PRO A 129 16.34 8.53 6.02
N GLN A 130 15.64 7.40 5.97
CA GLN A 130 16.19 6.08 6.20
C GLN A 130 16.23 5.27 4.91
N SER A 131 17.38 4.70 4.60
CA SER A 131 17.58 3.76 3.51
C SER A 131 17.11 2.34 3.88
N GLU A 132 17.08 1.44 2.92
CA GLU A 132 16.70 0.04 3.14
C GLU A 132 17.62 -0.68 4.13
N SER A 133 18.89 -0.27 4.21
CA SER A 133 19.90 -0.81 5.11
C SER A 133 19.86 -0.23 6.53
N ASP A 134 19.11 0.83 6.76
CA ASP A 134 19.00 1.47 8.10
C ASP A 134 18.12 0.68 9.08
N TRP A 135 17.47 -0.39 8.62
CA TRP A 135 16.82 -1.37 9.48
C TRP A 135 17.64 -2.65 9.58
N SER A 136 17.85 -3.10 10.81
CA SER A 136 18.52 -4.36 11.14
C SER A 136 17.56 -5.33 11.86
N PRO A 137 17.69 -6.66 11.68
CA PRO A 137 16.95 -7.64 12.49
C PRO A 137 17.19 -7.55 14.00
N LEU A 138 18.22 -6.81 14.42
CA LEU A 138 18.52 -6.55 15.84
C LEU A 138 17.78 -5.32 16.38
N ASP A 139 17.16 -4.51 15.49
CA ASP A 139 16.39 -3.36 15.89
C ASP A 139 15.05 -3.78 16.48
N GLU A 140 14.64 -3.19 17.59
CA GLU A 140 13.31 -3.38 18.12
C GLU A 140 12.28 -2.71 17.21
N ILE A 141 11.18 -3.38 16.92
CA ILE A 141 10.05 -2.79 16.22
C ILE A 141 9.19 -2.05 17.25
N TYR A 142 8.68 -0.85 16.87
CA TYR A 142 7.79 -0.09 17.75
C TYR A 142 6.65 -0.98 18.28
N PRO A 143 6.38 -1.01 19.61
CA PRO A 143 5.53 -2.05 20.22
C PRO A 143 4.17 -2.25 19.56
N ALA A 144 3.48 -1.16 19.16
CA ALA A 144 2.19 -1.25 18.49
C ALA A 144 2.27 -1.97 17.12
N TYR A 145 3.43 -1.96 16.48
CA TYR A 145 3.68 -2.58 15.18
C TYR A 145 4.43 -3.92 15.26
N PHE A 146 4.70 -4.43 16.46
CA PHE A 146 5.51 -5.64 16.63
C PHE A 146 5.07 -6.80 15.74
N GLY A 147 3.78 -7.15 15.75
CA GLY A 147 3.25 -8.26 14.97
C GLY A 147 3.34 -8.01 13.46
N VAL A 148 2.77 -6.90 12.99
CA VAL A 148 2.72 -6.58 11.56
C VAL A 148 4.11 -6.29 10.99
N GLY A 149 5.00 -5.65 11.75
CA GLY A 149 6.36 -5.38 11.31
C GLY A 149 7.18 -6.65 11.11
N ASN A 150 7.17 -7.58 12.08
CA ASN A 150 7.84 -8.88 11.94
C ASN A 150 7.25 -9.70 10.78
N MET A 151 5.93 -9.69 10.60
CA MET A 151 5.29 -10.37 9.47
C MET A 151 5.77 -9.79 8.13
N LYS A 152 5.85 -8.47 7.99
CA LYS A 152 6.33 -7.83 6.75
C LYS A 152 7.78 -8.19 6.46
N VAL A 153 8.67 -8.12 7.46
CA VAL A 153 10.07 -8.52 7.34
C VAL A 153 10.19 -9.99 6.94
N PHE A 154 9.41 -10.87 7.56
CA PHE A 154 9.37 -12.28 7.18
C PHE A 154 8.98 -12.46 5.70
N ASN A 155 7.96 -11.75 5.23
CA ASN A 155 7.55 -11.80 3.82
C ASN A 155 8.63 -11.25 2.87
N GLU A 156 9.34 -10.18 3.24
CA GLU A 156 10.51 -9.70 2.48
C GLU A 156 11.59 -10.79 2.36
N LYS A 157 11.87 -11.52 3.45
CA LYS A 157 12.81 -12.64 3.45
C LYS A 157 12.31 -13.84 2.63
N MET A 158 11.02 -14.10 2.60
CA MET A 158 10.44 -15.11 1.70
C MET A 158 10.63 -14.75 0.23
N CYS A 159 10.44 -13.48 -0.14
CA CYS A 159 10.73 -13.01 -1.49
C CYS A 159 12.19 -13.26 -1.88
N ASP A 160 13.14 -12.89 -1.00
CA ASP A 160 14.57 -13.15 -1.19
C ASP A 160 14.84 -14.66 -1.31
N PHE A 161 14.28 -15.48 -0.41
CA PHE A 161 14.46 -16.94 -0.42
C PHE A 161 13.98 -17.56 -1.74
N TYR A 162 12.75 -17.27 -2.18
CA TYR A 162 12.21 -17.87 -3.41
C TYR A 162 12.92 -17.38 -4.67
N SER A 163 13.46 -16.16 -4.68
CA SER A 163 14.27 -15.67 -5.79
C SER A 163 15.58 -16.46 -6.01
N ARG A 164 16.08 -17.13 -4.96
CA ARG A 164 17.34 -17.90 -4.99
C ARG A 164 17.16 -19.32 -5.49
N ILE A 165 15.95 -19.88 -5.42
CA ILE A 165 15.67 -21.29 -5.74
C ILE A 165 14.82 -21.47 -7.00
N GLY A 166 14.36 -20.38 -7.62
CA GLY A 166 13.56 -20.39 -8.85
C GLY A 166 14.04 -19.36 -9.86
N SER A 167 13.31 -19.23 -10.97
CA SER A 167 13.58 -18.25 -12.02
C SER A 167 12.76 -16.96 -11.86
N THR A 168 11.81 -16.94 -10.94
CA THR A 168 10.95 -15.79 -10.68
C THR A 168 11.74 -14.64 -10.08
N LYS A 169 11.62 -13.45 -10.66
CA LYS A 169 12.09 -12.21 -10.02
C LYS A 169 11.13 -11.80 -8.91
N PHE A 170 11.66 -11.28 -7.83
CA PHE A 170 10.86 -10.72 -6.73
C PHE A 170 11.29 -9.28 -6.44
N THR A 171 10.31 -8.41 -6.29
CA THR A 171 10.51 -7.06 -5.71
C THR A 171 9.70 -6.98 -4.43
N ALA A 172 10.34 -6.76 -3.29
CA ALA A 172 9.68 -6.25 -2.10
C ALA A 172 9.91 -4.73 -2.05
N PHE A 173 8.89 -3.95 -1.64
CA PHE A 173 9.08 -2.51 -1.50
C PHE A 173 8.36 -1.96 -0.27
N ARG A 174 9.09 -1.17 0.52
CA ARG A 174 8.59 -0.50 1.72
C ARG A 174 8.02 0.83 1.30
N HIS A 175 6.70 0.87 1.13
CA HIS A 175 6.03 2.11 0.76
C HIS A 175 5.67 2.95 2.00
N SER A 176 5.73 4.27 1.87
CA SER A 176 5.20 5.21 2.85
C SER A 176 3.65 5.19 2.87
N ASN A 177 3.01 6.13 3.54
CA ASN A 177 1.55 6.17 3.60
C ASN A 177 0.98 6.56 2.23
N VAL A 178 0.38 5.61 1.54
CA VAL A 178 -0.23 5.83 0.23
C VAL A 178 -1.58 6.52 0.39
N TYR A 179 -1.87 7.50 -0.46
CA TYR A 179 -3.15 8.21 -0.50
C TYR A 179 -3.54 8.56 -1.93
N GLY A 180 -4.83 8.81 -2.16
CA GLY A 180 -5.33 9.23 -3.47
C GLY A 180 -6.82 8.93 -3.68
N PRO A 181 -7.32 9.14 -4.89
CA PRO A 181 -8.65 8.71 -5.32
C PRO A 181 -8.87 7.21 -5.09
N ARG A 182 -10.10 6.84 -4.68
CA ARG A 182 -10.50 5.44 -4.40
C ARG A 182 -9.85 4.81 -3.16
N ASP A 183 -9.18 5.60 -2.30
CA ASP A 183 -8.76 5.13 -0.99
C ASP A 183 -9.98 4.77 -0.11
N LYS A 184 -9.75 4.18 1.04
CA LYS A 184 -10.81 3.86 2.01
C LYS A 184 -11.14 5.12 2.82
N PHE A 185 -12.34 5.67 2.67
CA PHE A 185 -12.80 6.86 3.41
C PHE A 185 -13.69 6.53 4.62
N ASP A 186 -13.93 5.25 4.90
CA ASP A 186 -14.59 4.77 6.13
C ASP A 186 -13.70 5.09 7.34
N LEU A 187 -14.19 5.95 8.25
CA LEU A 187 -13.43 6.46 9.40
C LEU A 187 -12.96 5.37 10.37
N ASP A 188 -13.61 4.22 10.40
CA ASP A 188 -13.18 3.08 11.24
C ASP A 188 -12.00 2.31 10.64
N LYS A 189 -11.73 2.46 9.33
CA LYS A 189 -10.76 1.62 8.59
C LYS A 189 -9.72 2.41 7.81
N CYS A 190 -9.88 3.73 7.70
CA CYS A 190 -9.03 4.55 6.87
C CYS A 190 -7.71 4.97 7.54
N HIS A 191 -6.77 5.41 6.71
CA HIS A 191 -5.55 6.07 7.14
C HIS A 191 -5.76 7.58 7.32
N VAL A 192 -4.72 8.30 7.76
CA VAL A 192 -4.80 9.70 8.17
C VAL A 192 -5.30 10.65 7.06
N VAL A 193 -4.80 10.51 5.83
CA VAL A 193 -5.20 11.43 4.73
C VAL A 193 -6.66 11.26 4.35
N PRO A 194 -7.16 10.05 4.02
CA PRO A 194 -8.58 9.88 3.70
C PRO A 194 -9.49 10.20 4.91
N ALA A 195 -9.04 9.99 6.16
CA ALA A 195 -9.78 10.43 7.34
C ALA A 195 -9.96 11.96 7.36
N PHE A 196 -8.88 12.72 7.12
CA PHE A 196 -8.97 14.18 7.08
C PHE A 196 -9.78 14.69 5.90
N VAL A 197 -9.67 14.07 4.73
CA VAL A 197 -10.51 14.43 3.57
C VAL A 197 -11.99 14.27 3.90
N ASN A 198 -12.36 13.11 4.46
CA ASN A 198 -13.76 12.87 4.88
C ASN A 198 -14.19 13.87 5.96
N LYS A 199 -13.43 13.99 7.05
CA LYS A 199 -13.78 14.85 8.18
C LYS A 199 -13.87 16.33 7.77
N VAL A 200 -12.88 16.85 7.04
CA VAL A 200 -12.87 18.28 6.61
C VAL A 200 -14.03 18.60 5.69
N ILE A 201 -14.29 17.76 4.69
CA ILE A 201 -15.36 18.04 3.71
C ILE A 201 -16.74 18.04 4.38
N ASN A 202 -16.96 17.17 5.38
CA ASN A 202 -18.25 17.03 6.06
C ASN A 202 -18.39 17.84 7.36
N ALA A 203 -17.32 18.45 7.88
CA ALA A 203 -17.37 19.25 9.10
C ALA A 203 -18.04 20.62 8.84
N GLU A 204 -18.70 21.16 9.86
CA GLU A 204 -19.26 22.53 9.88
C GLU A 204 -18.32 23.50 10.58
N ASP A 205 -17.96 23.26 11.85
CA ASP A 205 -17.24 24.23 12.69
C ASP A 205 -15.90 23.69 13.22
N SER A 206 -15.74 22.39 13.40
CA SER A 206 -14.55 21.82 14.03
C SER A 206 -14.09 20.51 13.38
N LEU A 207 -12.78 20.25 13.46
CA LEU A 207 -12.11 19.07 13.01
C LEU A 207 -11.56 18.29 14.20
N GLU A 208 -12.06 17.06 14.39
CA GLU A 208 -11.54 16.14 15.40
C GLU A 208 -10.16 15.61 15.02
N ILE A 209 -9.20 15.80 15.91
CA ILE A 209 -7.82 15.28 15.83
C ILE A 209 -7.63 14.21 16.90
N TRP A 210 -7.21 12.99 16.51
CA TRP A 210 -6.91 11.94 17.46
C TRP A 210 -5.56 12.20 18.15
N GLY A 211 -5.51 12.04 19.48
CA GLY A 211 -4.34 12.29 20.29
C GLY A 211 -3.93 13.77 20.28
N GLN A 212 -2.65 14.04 20.31
CA GLN A 212 -2.08 15.39 20.40
C GLN A 212 -1.71 16.01 19.04
N GLY A 213 -1.91 15.27 17.93
CA GLY A 213 -1.58 15.76 16.60
C GLY A 213 -0.06 15.90 16.33
N ARG A 214 0.81 15.26 17.13
CA ARG A 214 2.28 15.42 17.03
C ARG A 214 2.95 14.53 15.99
N ALA A 215 2.22 13.56 15.44
CA ALA A 215 2.76 12.64 14.45
C ALA A 215 3.07 13.35 13.12
N SER A 216 4.10 12.88 12.44
CA SER A 216 4.37 13.25 11.05
C SER A 216 4.36 12.01 10.17
N ARG A 217 3.99 12.17 8.89
CA ARG A 217 3.92 11.05 7.94
C ARG A 217 4.61 11.40 6.63
N ASP A 218 5.48 10.51 6.18
CA ASP A 218 5.84 10.44 4.76
C ASP A 218 4.62 9.90 4.02
N ILE A 219 4.15 10.61 3.01
CA ILE A 219 2.96 10.28 2.24
C ILE A 219 3.27 10.26 0.76
N ILE A 220 2.81 9.22 0.05
CA ILE A 220 3.02 9.07 -1.38
C ILE A 220 1.69 9.01 -2.13
N TYR A 221 1.58 9.76 -3.23
CA TYR A 221 0.40 9.73 -4.07
C TYR A 221 0.32 8.42 -4.85
N ILE A 222 -0.89 7.90 -5.03
CA ILE A 222 -1.11 6.57 -5.63
C ILE A 222 -0.50 6.43 -7.03
N ASP A 223 -0.57 7.46 -7.88
CA ASP A 223 -0.03 7.36 -9.25
C ASP A 223 1.51 7.25 -9.23
N ASP A 224 2.20 7.89 -8.27
CA ASP A 224 3.65 7.74 -8.09
C ASP A 224 4.03 6.32 -7.64
N LEU A 225 3.20 5.70 -6.77
CA LEU A 225 3.38 4.30 -6.41
C LEU A 225 3.19 3.36 -7.61
N ILE A 226 2.19 3.61 -8.45
CA ILE A 226 1.96 2.79 -9.64
C ILE A 226 3.07 2.98 -10.69
N ASP A 227 3.56 4.22 -10.89
CA ASP A 227 4.76 4.48 -11.72
C ASP A 227 5.99 3.74 -11.15
N PHE A 228 6.16 3.68 -9.81
CA PHE A 228 7.20 2.87 -9.18
C PHE A 228 7.09 1.39 -9.53
N ILE A 229 5.90 0.81 -9.42
CA ILE A 229 5.65 -0.59 -9.77
C ILE A 229 6.00 -0.85 -11.24
N ASP A 230 5.59 0.03 -12.16
CA ASP A 230 5.94 -0.05 -13.58
C ASP A 230 7.46 -0.01 -13.81
N LYS A 231 8.16 0.90 -13.12
CA LYS A 231 9.63 1.00 -13.19
C LYS A 231 10.32 -0.25 -12.65
N CYS A 232 9.82 -0.87 -11.59
CA CYS A 232 10.32 -2.16 -11.11
C CYS A 232 10.18 -3.24 -12.18
N ILE A 233 9.00 -3.36 -12.79
CA ILE A 233 8.74 -4.35 -13.85
C ILE A 233 9.69 -4.16 -15.04
N LYS A 234 9.93 -2.92 -15.44
CA LYS A 234 10.74 -2.59 -16.64
C LYS A 234 12.24 -2.61 -16.40
N ASN A 235 12.70 -2.18 -15.22
CA ASN A 235 14.10 -1.80 -15.01
C ASN A 235 14.86 -2.67 -13.99
N GLN A 236 14.17 -3.45 -13.13
CA GLN A 236 14.88 -4.32 -12.18
C GLN A 236 15.73 -5.37 -12.88
N LYS A 237 17.01 -5.44 -12.54
CA LYS A 237 17.99 -6.35 -13.14
C LYS A 237 18.15 -7.64 -12.36
N ASN A 238 18.28 -7.54 -11.03
CA ASN A 238 18.54 -8.68 -10.16
C ASN A 238 17.28 -9.51 -9.88
N ASN A 239 17.47 -10.76 -9.46
CA ASN A 239 16.35 -11.65 -9.13
C ASN A 239 15.58 -11.22 -7.87
N TYR A 240 16.24 -10.56 -6.93
CA TYR A 240 15.61 -9.96 -5.76
C TYR A 240 16.08 -8.54 -5.55
N GLU A 241 15.14 -7.66 -5.27
CA GLU A 241 15.41 -6.32 -4.79
C GLU A 241 14.43 -5.92 -3.69
N LEU A 242 14.95 -5.14 -2.74
CA LEU A 242 14.19 -4.43 -1.74
C LEU A 242 14.38 -2.94 -1.98
N TYR A 243 13.27 -2.19 -2.09
CA TYR A 243 13.29 -0.75 -2.31
C TYR A 243 12.43 -0.02 -1.29
N ASN A 244 12.84 1.19 -0.94
CA ASN A 244 11.95 2.19 -0.36
C ASN A 244 11.16 2.91 -1.47
N CYS A 245 9.89 3.21 -1.18
CA CYS A 245 8.98 3.91 -2.08
C CYS A 245 8.18 4.96 -1.29
N GLY A 246 8.65 6.19 -1.25
CA GLY A 246 8.06 7.29 -0.49
C GLY A 246 8.35 8.64 -1.13
N ALA A 247 7.83 9.72 -0.53
CA ALA A 247 8.09 11.08 -0.99
C ALA A 247 9.40 11.65 -0.44
N GLY A 248 10.06 10.96 0.50
CA GLY A 248 11.30 11.42 1.11
C GLY A 248 11.15 12.62 2.05
N LYS A 249 9.92 12.93 2.44
CA LYS A 249 9.59 14.05 3.32
C LYS A 249 8.40 13.70 4.20
N ALA A 250 8.51 13.95 5.50
CA ALA A 250 7.40 13.83 6.42
C ALA A 250 6.65 15.17 6.57
N TYR A 251 5.34 15.07 6.65
CA TYR A 251 4.44 16.18 6.92
C TYR A 251 3.77 15.98 8.29
N PRO A 252 3.80 17.00 9.18
CA PRO A 252 2.98 17.00 10.38
C PRO A 252 1.51 16.77 10.01
N ILE A 253 0.80 15.93 10.77
CA ILE A 253 -0.60 15.63 10.46
C ILE A 253 -1.51 16.87 10.54
N LEU A 254 -1.17 17.84 11.40
CA LEU A 254 -1.89 19.11 11.46
C LEU A 254 -1.71 19.95 10.20
N ASP A 255 -0.49 19.94 9.61
CA ASP A 255 -0.24 20.65 8.35
C ASP A 255 -1.04 20.01 7.20
N LEU A 256 -1.12 18.67 7.17
CA LEU A 256 -1.96 17.96 6.20
C LEU A 256 -3.44 18.34 6.35
N ALA A 257 -3.93 18.41 7.58
CA ALA A 257 -5.29 18.86 7.86
C ALA A 257 -5.52 20.30 7.39
N GLN A 258 -4.59 21.22 7.68
CA GLN A 258 -4.67 22.62 7.24
C GLN A 258 -4.64 22.75 5.71
N MET A 259 -3.78 21.97 5.01
CA MET A 259 -3.75 21.94 3.55
C MET A 259 -5.10 21.50 2.97
N ILE A 260 -5.71 20.45 3.54
CA ILE A 260 -7.03 19.95 3.11
C ILE A 260 -8.11 20.98 3.40
N MET A 261 -8.08 21.66 4.55
CA MET A 261 -9.00 22.77 4.86
C MET A 261 -8.88 23.90 3.84
N LYS A 262 -7.65 24.33 3.52
CA LYS A 262 -7.38 25.37 2.52
C LYS A 262 -7.89 24.98 1.12
N ILE A 263 -7.65 23.72 0.68
CA ILE A 263 -8.14 23.21 -0.62
C ILE A 263 -9.68 23.24 -0.70
N ASN A 264 -10.35 23.06 0.44
CA ASN A 264 -11.82 23.02 0.51
C ASN A 264 -12.45 24.35 0.96
N GLU A 265 -11.65 25.42 1.09
CA GLU A 265 -12.10 26.75 1.53
C GLU A 265 -12.86 26.71 2.87
N LYS A 266 -12.35 25.89 3.82
CA LYS A 266 -12.94 25.72 5.14
C LYS A 266 -12.07 26.31 6.23
N GLU A 267 -12.69 26.95 7.20
CA GLU A 267 -12.07 27.41 8.45
C GLU A 267 -12.67 26.60 9.60
N LEU A 268 -11.91 25.61 10.10
CA LEU A 268 -12.32 24.72 11.18
C LEU A 268 -11.40 24.87 12.37
N THR A 269 -11.94 24.80 13.59
CA THR A 269 -11.14 24.73 14.82
C THR A 269 -10.72 23.29 15.10
N PHE A 270 -9.48 23.06 15.56
CA PHE A 270 -9.04 21.72 15.97
C PHE A 270 -9.61 21.34 17.32
N ASN A 271 -10.24 20.17 17.39
CA ASN A 271 -10.71 19.53 18.62
C ASN A 271 -9.91 18.25 18.87
N PHE A 272 -9.10 18.23 19.93
CA PHE A 272 -8.20 17.10 20.22
C PHE A 272 -8.89 16.07 21.12
N ASP A 273 -9.09 14.84 20.62
CA ASP A 273 -9.58 13.71 21.41
C ASP A 273 -8.42 12.85 21.90
N LEU A 274 -8.01 13.09 23.15
CA LEU A 274 -6.91 12.37 23.81
C LEU A 274 -7.26 10.94 24.21
N SER A 275 -8.52 10.52 24.11
CA SER A 275 -8.94 9.14 24.38
C SER A 275 -8.68 8.19 23.20
N LYS A 276 -8.44 8.74 22.02
CA LYS A 276 -8.20 7.98 20.79
C LYS A 276 -6.74 7.55 20.66
N PRO A 277 -6.49 6.43 19.96
CA PRO A 277 -5.13 5.96 19.69
C PRO A 277 -4.27 7.05 19.03
N ASP A 278 -3.09 7.29 19.61
CA ASP A 278 -2.06 8.17 19.06
C ASP A 278 -0.76 7.36 18.89
N ILE A 279 -0.22 7.34 17.68
CA ILE A 279 1.05 6.69 17.37
C ILE A 279 2.01 7.78 16.87
N PRO A 280 2.72 8.44 17.79
CA PRO A 280 3.55 9.62 17.49
C PRO A 280 4.89 9.22 16.86
N THR A 281 4.85 8.46 15.77
CA THR A 281 6.05 8.04 15.04
C THR A 281 6.26 8.91 13.80
N THR A 282 7.53 9.09 13.43
CA THR A 282 7.95 9.71 12.17
C THR A 282 8.95 8.79 11.50
N VAL A 283 8.63 8.36 10.28
CA VAL A 283 9.53 7.59 9.41
C VAL A 283 9.57 8.31 8.08
N ILE A 284 10.77 8.65 7.62
CA ILE A 284 11.02 9.29 6.32
C ILE A 284 11.84 8.31 5.50
N LEU A 285 11.49 8.10 4.24
CA LEU A 285 12.17 7.15 3.38
C LEU A 285 13.24 7.82 2.52
N ASP A 286 14.44 7.26 2.52
CA ASP A 286 15.44 7.53 1.48
C ASP A 286 15.17 6.59 0.29
N CYS A 287 14.79 7.15 -0.84
CA CYS A 287 14.49 6.45 -2.08
C CYS A 287 15.63 6.53 -3.10
N SER A 288 16.85 6.88 -2.68
CA SER A 288 18.02 7.03 -3.55
C SER A 288 18.34 5.77 -4.34
N LYS A 289 18.15 4.59 -3.75
CA LYS A 289 18.31 3.30 -4.44
C LYS A 289 17.30 3.14 -5.59
N ALA A 290 16.05 3.44 -5.37
CA ALA A 290 15.03 3.38 -6.42
C ALA A 290 15.33 4.37 -7.55
N LYS A 291 15.81 5.56 -7.23
CA LYS A 291 16.26 6.55 -8.22
C LYS A 291 17.42 6.04 -9.05
N LEU A 292 18.44 5.46 -8.43
CA LEU A 292 19.64 4.96 -9.09
C LEU A 292 19.35 3.74 -9.99
N ASP A 293 18.65 2.74 -9.46
CA ASP A 293 18.47 1.45 -10.12
C ASP A 293 17.32 1.47 -11.13
N LEU A 294 16.25 2.20 -10.84
CA LEU A 294 15.00 2.20 -11.61
C LEU A 294 14.77 3.49 -12.40
N GLY A 295 15.50 4.57 -12.09
CA GLY A 295 15.23 5.90 -12.61
C GLY A 295 13.91 6.47 -12.12
N TRP A 296 13.48 6.07 -10.90
CA TRP A 296 12.21 6.48 -10.31
C TRP A 296 12.39 7.51 -9.21
N GLU A 297 11.52 8.51 -9.21
CA GLU A 297 11.32 9.46 -8.12
C GLU A 297 9.85 9.93 -8.13
N PRO A 298 9.25 10.27 -6.98
CA PRO A 298 7.89 10.77 -6.93
C PRO A 298 7.79 12.13 -7.63
N LYS A 299 6.71 12.36 -8.36
CA LYS A 299 6.50 13.55 -9.20
C LYS A 299 5.34 14.41 -8.72
N THR A 300 4.40 13.83 -7.96
CA THR A 300 3.18 14.51 -7.54
C THR A 300 3.46 15.34 -6.29
N SER A 301 3.22 16.64 -6.35
CA SER A 301 3.26 17.48 -5.15
C SER A 301 2.16 17.07 -4.16
N VAL A 302 2.42 17.24 -2.86
CA VAL A 302 1.42 16.90 -1.84
C VAL A 302 0.12 17.72 -2.05
N GLU A 303 0.23 18.98 -2.42
CA GLU A 303 -0.94 19.83 -2.69
C GLU A 303 -1.78 19.32 -3.86
N ASP A 304 -1.15 18.94 -4.98
CA ASP A 304 -1.86 18.40 -6.14
C ASP A 304 -2.51 17.05 -5.84
N GLY A 305 -1.80 16.17 -5.14
CA GLY A 305 -2.33 14.87 -4.72
C GLY A 305 -3.54 15.02 -3.78
N LEU A 306 -3.45 15.90 -2.79
CA LEU A 306 -4.57 16.20 -1.88
C LEU A 306 -5.76 16.81 -2.63
N ARG A 307 -5.52 17.75 -3.57
CA ARG A 307 -6.57 18.35 -4.39
C ARG A 307 -7.33 17.29 -5.19
N LYS A 308 -6.61 16.45 -5.94
CA LYS A 308 -7.22 15.36 -6.72
C LYS A 308 -8.02 14.39 -5.83
N THR A 309 -7.50 14.09 -4.63
CA THR A 309 -8.19 13.22 -3.67
C THR A 309 -9.49 13.85 -3.16
N CYS A 310 -9.47 15.14 -2.79
CA CYS A 310 -10.66 15.87 -2.36
C CYS A 310 -11.72 16.00 -3.48
N GLU A 311 -11.28 16.28 -4.71
CA GLU A 311 -12.18 16.38 -5.88
C GLU A 311 -12.86 15.04 -6.15
N TRP A 312 -12.09 13.94 -6.10
CA TRP A 312 -12.63 12.59 -6.26
C TRP A 312 -13.64 12.25 -5.17
N TYR A 313 -13.31 12.52 -3.89
CA TYR A 313 -14.22 12.27 -2.76
C TYR A 313 -15.54 13.02 -2.91
N LYS A 314 -15.49 14.30 -3.25
CA LYS A 314 -16.71 15.12 -3.48
C LYS A 314 -17.60 14.56 -4.59
N LYS A 315 -17.01 13.93 -5.60
CA LYS A 315 -17.74 13.43 -6.76
C LYS A 315 -18.37 12.05 -6.54
N TYR A 316 -17.74 11.18 -5.75
CA TYR A 316 -18.10 9.75 -5.70
C TYR A 316 -18.50 9.22 -4.32
N GLU A 317 -18.14 9.91 -3.24
CA GLU A 317 -18.37 9.44 -1.86
C GLU A 317 -19.31 10.35 -1.06
N ARG A 318 -19.63 11.52 -1.56
CA ARG A 318 -20.50 12.50 -0.89
C ARG A 318 -21.93 12.41 -1.38
#